data_be86671f3f35f74be5f51974453ee244
#
_entry.id   be86671f3f35f74be5f51974453ee244
#
_cell.length_a   1.000
_cell.length_b   1.000
_cell.length_c   1.000
_cell.angle_alpha   90.00
_cell.angle_beta   90.00
_cell.angle_gamma   90.00
#
_symmetry.space_group_name_H-M   'P 1'
#
loop_
_entity.id
_entity.type
_entity.pdbx_description
1 polymer ?
#
loop_
_entity_poly.entity_id
_entity_poly.type
_entity_poly.pdbx_seq_one_letter_code
_entity_poly.pdbx_strand_id
1 'polypeptide(L)'
;MMSAKLISYSQPAVDFDIPNDVLQLVAYCARVSNPDNQHNLMKHKHWSPLEMVSVCMEINCPRDIARQILRHRSFSFQEFSQRYADPTNDLKFVTREARLQDPKNRQNSIEVPSDDPINYLWESYQETIIERCKTAY
;
A
#
# COMPACT_ATOMS: atom_id res chain seq x y z
N MET A 1 -6.40 -9.94 6.52
CA MET A 1 -5.12 -9.38 7.00
C MET A 1 -4.51 -8.57 5.87
N MET A 2 -4.05 -7.36 6.12
CA MET A 2 -3.34 -6.56 5.11
C MET A 2 -1.93 -7.09 4.94
N SER A 3 -1.44 -7.14 3.71
CA SER A 3 -0.08 -7.60 3.41
C SER A 3 0.50 -6.88 2.21
N ALA A 4 1.82 -6.78 2.17
CA ALA A 4 2.58 -6.34 1.01
C ALA A 4 3.71 -7.33 0.77
N LYS A 5 3.89 -7.72 -0.49
CA LYS A 5 4.90 -8.70 -0.92
C LYS A 5 5.65 -8.15 -2.12
N LEU A 6 6.97 -8.20 -2.05
CA LEU A 6 7.82 -7.90 -3.20
C LEU A 6 7.73 -9.05 -4.22
N ILE A 7 7.36 -8.73 -5.45
CA ILE A 7 7.23 -9.71 -6.54
C ILE A 7 8.47 -9.68 -7.43
N SER A 8 8.92 -8.49 -7.82
CA SER A 8 10.10 -8.32 -8.63
C SER A 8 10.74 -6.95 -8.42
N TYR A 9 11.99 -6.83 -8.79
CA TYR A 9 12.72 -5.57 -8.77
C TYR A 9 13.80 -5.58 -9.84
N SER A 10 14.28 -4.40 -10.23
CA SER A 10 15.38 -4.24 -11.19
C SER A 10 16.66 -4.87 -10.65
N GLN A 11 17.37 -5.58 -11.52
CA GLN A 11 18.71 -6.11 -11.23
C GLN A 11 19.70 -5.57 -12.24
N PRO A 12 20.95 -5.30 -11.84
CA PRO A 12 21.99 -4.92 -12.80
C PRO A 12 22.27 -6.06 -13.78
N ALA A 13 22.43 -5.69 -15.06
CA ALA A 13 22.87 -6.61 -16.12
C ALA A 13 24.40 -6.62 -16.28
N VAL A 14 25.10 -5.76 -15.53
CA VAL A 14 26.56 -5.68 -15.50
C VAL A 14 27.07 -6.19 -14.16
N ASP A 15 28.23 -6.82 -14.17
CA ASP A 15 28.86 -7.25 -12.93
C ASP A 15 29.43 -6.04 -12.19
N PHE A 16 29.03 -5.90 -10.96
CA PHE A 16 29.66 -4.98 -10.03
C PHE A 16 30.55 -5.79 -9.06
N ASP A 17 31.62 -5.16 -8.57
CA ASP A 17 32.56 -5.77 -7.62
C ASP A 17 31.91 -6.21 -6.30
N ILE A 18 30.68 -5.80 -6.08
CA ILE A 18 29.83 -6.16 -4.91
C ILE A 18 28.58 -6.87 -5.43
N PRO A 19 28.09 -7.92 -4.73
CA PRO A 19 26.93 -8.71 -5.17
C PRO A 19 25.70 -7.87 -5.47
N ASN A 20 24.99 -8.24 -6.51
CA ASN A 20 23.78 -7.69 -7.11
C ASN A 20 22.86 -6.92 -6.13
N ASP A 21 23.22 -5.67 -5.85
CA ASP A 21 22.42 -4.80 -5.04
C ASP A 21 21.80 -3.69 -5.92
N VAL A 22 20.49 -3.50 -5.79
CA VAL A 22 19.74 -2.42 -6.44
C VAL A 22 20.36 -1.05 -6.13
N LEU A 23 20.90 -0.88 -4.93
CA LEU A 23 21.58 0.37 -4.54
C LEU A 23 22.85 0.62 -5.36
N GLN A 24 23.55 -0.43 -5.78
CA GLN A 24 24.72 -0.30 -6.67
C GLN A 24 24.30 0.15 -8.08
N LEU A 25 23.17 -0.35 -8.58
CA LEU A 25 22.60 0.11 -9.85
C LEU A 25 22.23 1.60 -9.78
N VAL A 26 21.56 2.03 -8.70
CA VAL A 26 21.24 3.45 -8.48
C VAL A 26 22.50 4.30 -8.39
N ALA A 27 23.50 3.86 -7.63
CA ALA A 27 24.77 4.55 -7.50
C ALA A 27 25.54 4.62 -8.83
N TYR A 28 25.50 3.58 -9.62
CA TYR A 28 26.07 3.55 -10.97
C TYR A 28 25.40 4.60 -11.87
N CYS A 29 24.08 4.63 -11.92
CA CYS A 29 23.34 5.63 -12.70
C CYS A 29 23.64 7.07 -12.22
N ALA A 30 23.79 7.28 -10.92
CA ALA A 30 24.13 8.59 -10.37
C ALA A 30 25.53 9.07 -10.80
N ARG A 31 26.50 8.16 -10.89
CA ARG A 31 27.88 8.48 -11.31
C ARG A 31 27.99 8.91 -12.78
N VAL A 32 27.01 8.58 -13.62
CA VAL A 32 26.99 9.04 -15.01
C VAL A 32 26.91 10.57 -15.09
N SER A 33 26.17 11.21 -14.20
CA SER A 33 26.04 12.67 -14.19
C SER A 33 27.08 13.39 -13.32
N ASN A 34 27.67 12.69 -12.35
CA ASN A 34 28.70 13.24 -11.46
C ASN A 34 29.64 12.13 -10.97
N PRO A 35 30.75 11.86 -11.70
CA PRO A 35 31.68 10.79 -11.36
C PRO A 35 32.32 10.91 -9.96
N ASP A 36 32.49 12.13 -9.47
CA ASP A 36 33.14 12.40 -8.19
C ASP A 36 32.17 12.34 -6.99
N ASN A 37 30.87 12.25 -7.26
CA ASN A 37 29.86 12.28 -6.21
C ASN A 37 29.67 10.88 -5.61
N GLN A 38 30.45 10.60 -4.62
CA GLN A 38 30.46 9.29 -4.00
C GLN A 38 29.34 9.12 -3.01
N HIS A 39 28.37 9.67 -2.73
CA HIS A 39 27.64 9.08 -1.60
C HIS A 39 26.47 9.78 -0.93
N ASN A 40 25.70 10.61 -1.48
CA ASN A 40 24.51 10.94 -0.67
C ASN A 40 23.35 11.49 -1.51
N LEU A 41 22.84 10.66 -2.40
CA LEU A 41 21.64 10.98 -3.19
C LEU A 41 20.51 11.47 -2.28
N MET A 42 20.26 10.78 -1.17
CA MET A 42 19.22 11.15 -0.21
C MET A 42 19.52 12.47 0.53
N LYS A 43 20.77 12.67 0.97
CA LYS A 43 21.19 13.91 1.67
C LYS A 43 21.07 15.13 0.76
N HIS A 44 21.40 14.99 -0.49
CA HIS A 44 21.35 16.07 -1.48
C HIS A 44 20.02 16.15 -2.25
N LYS A 45 19.04 15.30 -1.90
CA LYS A 45 17.71 15.22 -2.55
C LYS A 45 17.80 14.97 -4.07
N HIS A 46 18.79 14.19 -4.51
CA HIS A 46 18.93 13.78 -5.89
C HIS A 46 18.11 12.52 -6.15
N TRP A 47 16.85 12.67 -6.49
CA TRP A 47 15.89 11.57 -6.63
C TRP A 47 15.92 10.89 -8.01
N SER A 48 16.35 11.60 -9.05
CA SER A 48 16.32 11.09 -10.43
C SER A 48 17.03 9.75 -10.65
N PRO A 49 18.16 9.41 -10.01
CA PRO A 49 18.76 8.09 -10.18
C PRO A 49 17.90 6.95 -9.61
N LEU A 50 17.01 7.24 -8.65
CA LEU A 50 16.08 6.26 -8.12
C LEU A 50 15.00 5.87 -9.12
N GLU A 51 14.72 6.72 -10.11
CA GLU A 51 13.76 6.43 -11.19
C GLU A 51 14.31 5.41 -12.20
N MET A 52 15.61 5.11 -12.15
CA MET A 52 16.26 4.11 -13.01
C MET A 52 16.02 2.67 -12.54
N VAL A 53 15.38 2.49 -11.39
CA VAL A 53 15.02 1.18 -10.86
C VAL A 53 13.52 1.08 -10.65
N SER A 54 12.99 -0.11 -10.82
CA SER A 54 11.58 -0.40 -10.60
C SER A 54 11.40 -1.55 -9.62
N VAL A 55 10.29 -1.52 -8.90
CA VAL A 55 9.83 -2.61 -8.03
C VAL A 55 8.38 -2.93 -8.36
N CYS A 56 8.04 -4.21 -8.34
CA CYS A 56 6.67 -4.68 -8.42
C CYS A 56 6.27 -5.27 -7.07
N MET A 57 5.17 -4.79 -6.53
CA MET A 57 4.64 -5.25 -5.24
C MET A 57 3.21 -5.74 -5.39
N GLU A 58 2.92 -6.89 -4.81
CA GLU A 58 1.55 -7.34 -4.54
C GLU A 58 1.10 -6.74 -3.21
N ILE A 59 -0.01 -6.03 -3.24
CA ILE A 59 -0.61 -5.42 -2.05
C ILE A 59 -2.01 -6.00 -1.86
N ASN A 60 -2.21 -6.69 -0.74
CA ASN A 60 -3.52 -7.19 -0.34
C ASN A 60 -4.07 -6.26 0.76
N CYS A 61 -5.13 -5.56 0.44
CA CYS A 61 -5.75 -4.61 1.36
C CYS A 61 -7.25 -4.44 1.05
N PRO A 62 -8.05 -3.91 2.00
CA PRO A 62 -9.43 -3.56 1.75
C PRO A 62 -9.57 -2.55 0.62
N ARG A 63 -10.72 -2.59 -0.07
CA ARG A 63 -10.97 -1.78 -1.26
C ARG A 63 -10.91 -0.27 -1.01
N ASP A 64 -11.32 0.18 0.15
CA ASP A 64 -11.22 1.59 0.57
C ASP A 64 -9.76 2.06 0.64
N ILE A 65 -8.87 1.23 1.17
CA ILE A 65 -7.42 1.49 1.19
C ILE A 65 -6.83 1.42 -0.22
N ALA A 66 -7.19 0.38 -1.00
CA ALA A 66 -6.76 0.26 -2.39
C ALA A 66 -7.08 1.52 -3.20
N ARG A 67 -8.27 2.08 -3.04
CA ARG A 67 -8.68 3.34 -3.70
C ARG A 67 -7.78 4.53 -3.35
N GLN A 68 -7.21 4.59 -2.16
CA GLN A 68 -6.23 5.63 -1.80
C GLN A 68 -4.88 5.39 -2.48
N ILE A 69 -4.43 4.13 -2.53
CA ILE A 69 -3.19 3.75 -3.20
C ILE A 69 -3.26 4.06 -4.70
N LEU A 70 -4.37 3.71 -5.36
CA LEU A 70 -4.61 3.95 -6.79
C LEU A 70 -4.60 5.44 -7.19
N ARG A 71 -4.71 6.36 -6.24
CA ARG A 71 -4.60 7.79 -6.51
C ARG A 71 -3.16 8.27 -6.74
N HIS A 72 -2.18 7.44 -6.47
CA HIS A 72 -0.78 7.78 -6.64
C HIS A 72 -0.38 7.73 -8.12
N ARG A 73 -0.19 8.89 -8.72
CA ARG A 73 -0.03 9.04 -10.18
C ARG A 73 1.30 8.57 -10.75
N SER A 74 2.31 8.41 -9.90
CA SER A 74 3.66 7.97 -10.31
C SER A 74 3.79 6.46 -10.42
N PHE A 75 2.75 5.69 -10.08
CA PHE A 75 2.76 4.24 -10.12
C PHE A 75 1.81 3.72 -11.20
N SER A 76 2.14 2.54 -11.72
CA SER A 76 1.23 1.76 -12.55
C SER A 76 0.60 0.66 -11.72
N PHE A 77 -0.68 0.40 -11.94
CA PHE A 77 -1.45 -0.53 -11.14
C PHE A 77 -2.17 -1.57 -11.99
N GLN A 78 -2.23 -2.79 -11.46
CA GLN A 78 -3.13 -3.85 -11.91
C GLN A 78 -4.01 -4.23 -10.72
N GLU A 79 -5.29 -3.90 -10.79
CA GLU A 79 -6.25 -4.20 -9.73
C GLU A 79 -6.93 -5.55 -10.00
N PHE A 80 -7.16 -6.31 -8.93
CA PHE A 80 -7.94 -7.53 -8.99
C PHE A 80 -9.40 -7.24 -9.39
N SER A 81 -9.90 -7.95 -10.38
CA SER A 81 -11.25 -7.73 -10.89
C SER A 81 -12.28 -8.63 -10.21
N GLN A 82 -13.24 -8.03 -9.53
CA GLN A 82 -14.37 -8.74 -8.92
C GLN A 82 -15.31 -9.42 -9.94
N ARG A 83 -15.14 -9.17 -11.24
CA ARG A 83 -15.90 -9.89 -12.28
C ARG A 83 -15.47 -11.34 -12.45
N TYR A 84 -14.29 -11.70 -11.93
CA TYR A 84 -13.71 -13.04 -12.02
C TYR A 84 -13.57 -13.74 -10.67
N ALA A 85 -14.14 -13.18 -9.62
CA ALA A 85 -14.09 -13.73 -8.28
C ALA A 85 -15.45 -13.60 -7.60
N ASP A 86 -15.79 -14.61 -6.83
CA ASP A 86 -16.94 -14.59 -5.94
C ASP A 86 -16.59 -13.83 -4.66
N PRO A 87 -17.15 -12.62 -4.44
CA PRO A 87 -16.82 -11.84 -3.25
C PRO A 87 -17.31 -12.49 -1.96
N THR A 88 -18.22 -13.45 -2.02
CA THR A 88 -18.73 -14.12 -0.82
C THR A 88 -17.81 -15.24 -0.33
N ASN A 89 -17.13 -15.93 -1.25
CA ASN A 89 -16.25 -17.05 -0.96
C ASN A 89 -14.76 -16.69 -1.05
N ASP A 90 -14.38 -15.91 -2.07
CA ASP A 90 -12.98 -15.62 -2.37
C ASP A 90 -12.47 -14.38 -1.64
N LEU A 91 -13.36 -13.45 -1.29
CA LEU A 91 -13.02 -12.20 -0.63
C LEU A 91 -13.54 -12.17 0.81
N LYS A 92 -12.70 -11.70 1.71
CA LYS A 92 -13.07 -11.55 3.13
C LYS A 92 -13.62 -10.15 3.38
N PHE A 93 -14.73 -10.08 4.06
CA PHE A 93 -15.19 -8.82 4.62
C PHE A 93 -14.28 -8.39 5.78
N VAL A 94 -14.03 -7.10 5.87
CA VAL A 94 -13.19 -6.52 6.93
C VAL A 94 -14.07 -5.65 7.81
N THR A 95 -14.18 -6.03 9.07
CA THR A 95 -14.81 -5.19 10.09
C THR A 95 -13.86 -4.09 10.55
N ARG A 96 -14.41 -2.96 10.96
CA ARG A 96 -13.68 -1.79 11.44
C ARG A 96 -14.09 -1.47 12.86
N GLU A 97 -13.15 -0.94 13.62
CA GLU A 97 -13.42 -0.38 14.95
C GLU A 97 -14.39 0.81 14.87
N ALA A 98 -15.22 0.98 15.86
CA ALA A 98 -16.02 2.17 16.00
C ALA A 98 -15.13 3.38 16.27
N ARG A 99 -15.42 4.49 15.61
CA ARG A 99 -14.72 5.75 15.84
C ARG A 99 -15.71 6.91 15.77
N LEU A 100 -15.52 7.88 16.64
CA LEU A 100 -16.31 9.10 16.66
C LEU A 100 -15.65 10.20 15.81
N GLN A 101 -16.46 11.09 15.27
CA GLN A 101 -15.97 12.27 14.58
C GLN A 101 -15.31 13.22 15.57
N ASP A 102 -14.08 13.65 15.26
CA ASP A 102 -13.42 14.70 16.03
C ASP A 102 -14.17 16.04 15.81
N PRO A 103 -14.65 16.70 16.87
CA PRO A 103 -15.41 17.95 16.76
C PRO A 103 -14.57 19.14 16.29
N LYS A 104 -13.25 19.07 16.43
CA LYS A 104 -12.30 20.14 16.07
C LYS A 104 -11.64 19.92 14.71
N ASN A 105 -11.41 18.69 14.35
CA ASN A 105 -10.74 18.34 13.10
C ASN A 105 -11.54 17.31 12.30
N ARG A 106 -12.19 17.73 11.23
CA ARG A 106 -13.01 16.86 10.38
C ARG A 106 -12.24 15.73 9.69
N GLN A 107 -10.93 15.83 9.61
CA GLN A 107 -10.07 14.79 9.03
C GLN A 107 -9.61 13.76 10.06
N ASN A 108 -9.88 14.01 11.33
CA ASN A 108 -9.51 13.14 12.43
C ASN A 108 -10.72 12.38 12.99
N SER A 109 -10.45 11.31 13.71
CA SER A 109 -11.46 10.55 14.45
C SER A 109 -10.94 10.21 15.84
N ILE A 110 -11.86 10.07 16.79
CA ILE A 110 -11.58 9.76 18.20
C ILE A 110 -11.91 8.29 18.44
N GLU A 111 -11.06 7.60 19.17
CA GLU A 111 -11.32 6.23 19.61
C GLU A 111 -12.53 6.19 20.53
N VAL A 112 -13.35 5.16 20.37
CA VAL A 112 -14.46 4.87 21.27
C VAL A 112 -13.90 4.00 22.41
N PRO A 113 -14.15 4.34 23.68
CA PRO A 113 -13.77 3.50 24.81
C PRO A 113 -14.29 2.06 24.64
N SER A 114 -13.51 1.08 25.03
CA SER A 114 -13.83 -0.35 24.80
C SER A 114 -15.13 -0.82 25.47
N ASP A 115 -15.53 -0.15 26.53
CA ASP A 115 -16.75 -0.41 27.30
C ASP A 115 -17.97 0.39 26.83
N ASP A 116 -17.82 1.23 25.81
CA ASP A 116 -18.91 2.04 25.28
C ASP A 116 -19.90 1.18 24.46
N PRO A 117 -21.21 1.27 24.73
CA PRO A 117 -22.24 0.54 23.96
C PRO A 117 -22.22 0.79 22.44
N ILE A 118 -21.63 1.88 22.00
CA ILE A 118 -21.47 2.20 20.56
C ILE A 118 -20.66 1.11 19.85
N ASN A 119 -19.66 0.51 20.50
CA ASN A 119 -18.87 -0.58 19.90
C ASN A 119 -19.75 -1.79 19.53
N TYR A 120 -20.59 -2.22 20.48
CA TYR A 120 -21.51 -3.35 20.24
C TYR A 120 -22.51 -3.05 19.12
N LEU A 121 -23.08 -1.85 19.13
CA LEU A 121 -24.02 -1.42 18.10
C LEU A 121 -23.33 -1.36 16.71
N TRP A 122 -22.11 -0.86 16.66
CA TRP A 122 -21.31 -0.78 15.43
C TRP A 122 -20.98 -2.16 14.86
N GLU A 123 -20.56 -3.10 15.70
CA GLU A 123 -20.31 -4.49 15.29
C GLU A 123 -21.57 -5.15 14.73
N SER A 124 -22.68 -5.05 15.45
CA SER A 124 -23.97 -5.61 15.03
C SER A 124 -24.44 -5.07 13.66
N TYR A 125 -24.24 -3.78 13.40
CA TYR A 125 -24.55 -3.22 12.09
C TYR A 125 -23.63 -3.75 10.99
N GLN A 126 -22.34 -3.87 11.25
CA GLN A 126 -21.40 -4.43 10.27
C GLN A 126 -21.76 -5.88 9.93
N GLU A 127 -22.05 -6.71 10.93
CA GLU A 127 -22.50 -8.09 10.73
C GLU A 127 -23.77 -8.18 9.89
N THR A 128 -24.76 -7.35 10.22
CA THR A 128 -26.01 -7.29 9.48
C THR A 128 -25.77 -6.91 8.01
N ILE A 129 -24.93 -5.94 7.74
CA ILE A 129 -24.58 -5.52 6.38
C ILE A 129 -23.88 -6.65 5.62
N ILE A 130 -22.92 -7.32 6.25
CA ILE A 130 -22.18 -8.44 5.67
C ILE A 130 -23.12 -9.57 5.27
N GLU A 131 -24.02 -9.98 6.16
CA GLU A 131 -25.00 -11.04 5.88
C GLU A 131 -25.96 -10.67 4.75
N ARG A 132 -26.43 -9.43 4.72
CA ARG A 132 -27.27 -8.94 3.62
C ARG A 132 -26.52 -8.91 2.28
N CYS A 133 -25.25 -8.51 2.29
CA CYS A 133 -24.43 -8.55 1.09
C CYS A 133 -24.23 -9.98 0.57
N LYS A 134 -23.97 -10.93 1.45
CA LYS A 134 -23.85 -12.35 1.08
C LYS A 134 -25.16 -12.93 0.51
N THR A 135 -26.29 -12.51 1.07
CA THR A 135 -27.61 -12.99 0.62
C THR A 135 -28.01 -12.39 -0.73
N ALA A 136 -27.57 -11.17 -1.02
CA ALA A 136 -27.91 -10.47 -2.25
C ALA A 136 -27.05 -10.86 -3.46
N TYR A 137 -25.93 -11.50 -3.21
CA TYR A 137 -25.00 -11.96 -4.21
C TYR A 137 -25.33 -13.38 -4.67
#